data_b065fe4c7dbd788d1816c90308206465
#
_entry.id   b065fe4c7dbd788d1816c90308206465
#
_cell.length_a   1.000
_cell.length_b   1.000
_cell.length_c   1.000
_cell.angle_alpha   90.00
_cell.angle_beta   90.00
_cell.angle_gamma   90.00
#
_symmetry.space_group_name_H-M   'P 1'
#
loop_
_entity.id
_entity.type
_entity.pdbx_description
1 polymer ?
#
loop_
_entity_poly.entity_id
_entity_poly.type
_entity_poly.pdbx_seq_one_letter_code
_entity_poly.pdbx_strand_id
1 'polypeptide(L)'
;MKKKIFVGAIIALFLLPINAFAYSINNEFNLGANEGSSQVANNQYILLHETANETATGRNEAQYMKRSWYNAYTAYIVGDGGIVYQVGQPGYVQYGAGSYANANSPVQIELQHTHDKVTFEKNYKAYVE
;
A
#
# COMPACT_ATOMS: atom_id res chain seq x y z
N MET A 1 -41.64 -37.86 41.79
CA MET A 1 -40.74 -37.88 40.61
C MET A 1 -40.39 -36.44 40.25
N LYS A 2 -39.14 -36.02 40.42
CA LYS A 2 -38.70 -34.64 40.10
C LYS A 2 -38.16 -34.64 38.65
N LYS A 3 -38.87 -33.89 37.76
CA LYS A 3 -38.41 -33.70 36.37
C LYS A 3 -37.23 -32.73 36.36
N LYS A 4 -36.06 -33.19 35.92
CA LYS A 4 -34.89 -32.34 35.63
C LYS A 4 -35.09 -31.70 34.24
N ILE A 5 -35.23 -30.37 34.21
CA ILE A 5 -35.24 -29.62 32.96
C ILE A 5 -33.77 -29.31 32.60
N PHE A 6 -33.31 -29.87 31.47
CA PHE A 6 -32.03 -29.53 30.88
C PHE A 6 -32.22 -28.28 30.03
N VAL A 7 -31.68 -27.15 30.47
CA VAL A 7 -31.59 -25.95 29.63
C VAL A 7 -30.29 -26.05 28.87
N GLY A 8 -30.37 -26.41 27.60
CA GLY A 8 -29.25 -26.37 26.68
C GLY A 8 -28.99 -24.93 26.23
N ALA A 9 -27.87 -24.36 26.65
CA ALA A 9 -27.43 -23.05 26.12
C ALA A 9 -26.92 -23.23 24.68
N ILE A 10 -27.64 -22.69 23.71
CA ILE A 10 -27.18 -22.60 22.31
C ILE A 10 -26.21 -21.40 22.26
N ILE A 11 -24.93 -21.67 22.20
CA ILE A 11 -23.91 -20.64 21.91
C ILE A 11 -23.96 -20.41 20.41
N ALA A 12 -24.62 -19.35 19.95
CA ALA A 12 -24.55 -18.88 18.59
C ALA A 12 -23.19 -18.21 18.37
N LEU A 13 -22.27 -18.93 17.73
CA LEU A 13 -20.98 -18.39 17.32
C LEU A 13 -21.22 -17.45 16.13
N PHE A 14 -21.29 -16.15 16.38
CA PHE A 14 -21.30 -15.14 15.33
C PHE A 14 -19.94 -15.10 14.66
N LEU A 15 -19.79 -15.76 13.51
CA LEU A 15 -18.68 -15.56 12.60
C LEU A 15 -18.83 -14.16 11.98
N LEU A 16 -18.18 -13.17 12.58
CA LEU A 16 -18.03 -11.87 11.94
C LEU A 16 -17.21 -12.06 10.66
N PRO A 17 -17.60 -11.48 9.52
CA PRO A 17 -16.78 -11.54 8.33
C PRO A 17 -15.45 -10.85 8.65
N ILE A 18 -14.37 -11.61 8.67
CA ILE A 18 -13.03 -11.05 8.69
C ILE A 18 -12.84 -10.47 7.30
N ASN A 19 -12.85 -9.15 7.17
CA ASN A 19 -12.42 -8.49 5.94
C ASN A 19 -10.93 -8.82 5.75
N ALA A 20 -10.65 -9.88 5.00
CA ALA A 20 -9.28 -10.13 4.56
C ALA A 20 -8.92 -9.06 3.54
N PHE A 21 -7.98 -8.18 3.88
CA PHE A 21 -7.40 -7.26 2.91
C PHE A 21 -6.82 -8.06 1.73
N ALA A 22 -6.99 -7.54 0.51
CA ALA A 22 -6.47 -8.18 -0.69
C ALA A 22 -4.95 -7.98 -0.85
N TYR A 23 -4.30 -7.28 0.09
CA TYR A 23 -2.89 -6.92 0.04
C TYR A 23 -2.15 -7.23 1.33
N SER A 24 -0.83 -7.30 1.22
CA SER A 24 0.11 -7.35 2.35
C SER A 24 1.07 -6.17 2.28
N ILE A 25 1.41 -5.57 3.43
CA ILE A 25 2.37 -4.46 3.48
C ILE A 25 3.76 -5.01 3.74
N ASN A 26 4.72 -4.63 2.89
CA ASN A 26 6.13 -4.94 3.03
C ASN A 26 6.91 -3.64 3.33
N ASN A 27 7.59 -3.62 4.47
CA ASN A 27 8.33 -2.47 4.98
C ASN A 27 9.85 -2.58 4.76
N GLU A 28 10.32 -3.53 3.97
CA GLU A 28 11.75 -3.79 3.75
C GLU A 28 12.48 -2.57 3.18
N PHE A 29 11.78 -1.76 2.39
CA PHE A 29 12.34 -0.61 1.69
C PHE A 29 11.99 0.75 2.30
N ASN A 30 11.50 0.78 3.52
CA ASN A 30 11.19 2.04 4.19
C ASN A 30 12.42 2.95 4.25
N LEU A 31 12.22 4.23 3.94
CA LEU A 31 13.22 5.26 4.13
C LEU A 31 13.57 5.39 5.60
N GLY A 32 14.86 5.59 5.89
CA GLY A 32 15.35 5.80 7.25
C GLY A 32 15.08 7.22 7.75
N ALA A 33 15.39 7.47 9.02
CA ALA A 33 15.11 8.74 9.71
C ALA A 33 15.71 10.00 9.04
N ASN A 34 16.79 9.83 8.27
CA ASN A 34 17.48 10.93 7.55
C ASN A 34 17.28 10.85 6.03
N GLU A 35 16.33 10.06 5.57
CA GLU A 35 16.02 9.88 4.15
C GLU A 35 14.60 10.40 3.86
N GLY A 36 14.38 10.89 2.65
CA GLY A 36 13.13 11.51 2.25
C GLY A 36 13.01 12.96 2.72
N SER A 37 11.85 13.55 2.52
CA SER A 37 11.54 14.91 2.94
C SER A 37 11.06 14.95 4.38
N SER A 38 11.54 15.93 5.14
CA SER A 38 11.00 16.28 6.47
C SER A 38 9.82 17.27 6.41
N GLN A 39 9.50 17.78 5.22
CA GLN A 39 8.40 18.71 5.03
C GLN A 39 7.07 17.96 5.03
N VAL A 40 6.12 18.40 5.86
CA VAL A 40 4.75 17.92 5.87
C VAL A 40 4.04 18.41 4.59
N ALA A 41 3.36 17.51 3.88
CA ALA A 41 2.57 17.85 2.72
C ALA A 41 1.19 18.38 3.12
N ASN A 42 0.64 19.27 2.30
CA ASN A 42 -0.75 19.69 2.44
C ASN A 42 -1.68 18.53 2.05
N ASN A 43 -2.77 18.35 2.79
CA ASN A 43 -3.72 17.26 2.55
C ASN A 43 -4.79 17.66 1.53
N GLN A 44 -4.41 17.74 0.25
CA GLN A 44 -5.34 18.10 -0.84
C GLN A 44 -5.61 16.95 -1.81
N TYR A 45 -4.61 16.10 -2.08
CA TYR A 45 -4.69 15.04 -3.09
C TYR A 45 -4.10 13.72 -2.59
N ILE A 46 -4.56 12.63 -3.15
CA ILE A 46 -3.82 11.36 -3.24
C ILE A 46 -3.43 11.24 -4.71
N LEU A 47 -2.14 11.07 -4.99
CA LEU A 47 -1.66 10.88 -6.35
C LEU A 47 -1.49 9.40 -6.67
N LEU A 48 -2.08 9.02 -7.77
CA LEU A 48 -2.05 7.68 -8.31
C LEU A 48 -1.21 7.69 -9.58
N HIS A 49 -0.16 6.87 -9.60
CA HIS A 49 0.81 6.74 -10.68
C HIS A 49 0.84 5.31 -11.20
N GLU A 50 1.53 5.13 -12.29
CA GLU A 50 1.89 3.84 -12.86
C GLU A 50 3.37 3.88 -13.22
N THR A 51 4.12 2.82 -12.93
CA THR A 51 5.59 2.83 -13.00
C THR A 51 6.16 3.04 -14.41
N ALA A 52 5.36 2.87 -15.46
CA ALA A 52 5.78 2.95 -16.87
C ALA A 52 7.02 2.10 -17.21
N ASN A 53 7.32 1.09 -16.41
CA ASN A 53 8.47 0.21 -16.55
C ASN A 53 8.01 -1.24 -16.74
N GLU A 54 7.99 -1.68 -17.99
CA GLU A 54 7.45 -2.99 -18.39
C GLU A 54 8.27 -4.19 -17.87
N THR A 55 9.49 -3.96 -17.42
CA THR A 55 10.42 -5.04 -17.05
C THR A 55 10.69 -5.14 -15.55
N ALA A 56 10.38 -4.10 -14.78
CA ALA A 56 10.63 -4.11 -13.34
C ALA A 56 9.46 -4.70 -12.56
N THR A 57 9.79 -5.47 -11.53
CA THR A 57 8.82 -5.90 -10.52
C THR A 57 8.52 -4.77 -9.54
N GLY A 58 7.41 -4.86 -8.78
CA GLY A 58 7.12 -3.89 -7.71
C GLY A 58 8.26 -3.82 -6.70
N ARG A 59 8.85 -4.96 -6.36
CA ARG A 59 10.04 -5.04 -5.49
C ARG A 59 11.24 -4.28 -6.05
N ASN A 60 11.50 -4.41 -7.35
CA ASN A 60 12.64 -3.74 -8.00
C ASN A 60 12.47 -2.22 -7.97
N GLU A 61 11.25 -1.73 -8.22
CA GLU A 61 10.92 -0.31 -8.13
C GLU A 61 11.08 0.22 -6.70
N ALA A 62 10.56 -0.50 -5.70
CA ALA A 62 10.71 -0.11 -4.30
C ALA A 62 12.19 -0.05 -3.87
N GLN A 63 12.99 -1.04 -4.28
CA GLN A 63 14.43 -1.04 -4.03
C GLN A 63 15.15 0.11 -4.72
N TYR A 64 14.75 0.44 -5.95
CA TYR A 64 15.28 1.58 -6.69
C TYR A 64 14.98 2.89 -5.97
N MET A 65 13.73 3.12 -5.58
CA MET A 65 13.31 4.33 -4.86
C MET A 65 14.02 4.45 -3.50
N LYS A 66 14.17 3.36 -2.75
CA LYS A 66 14.96 3.35 -1.51
C LYS A 66 16.40 3.81 -1.72
N ARG A 67 17.04 3.31 -2.76
CA ARG A 67 18.44 3.63 -3.07
C ARG A 67 18.63 5.02 -3.64
N SER A 68 17.63 5.54 -4.35
CA SER A 68 17.67 6.76 -5.14
C SER A 68 16.64 7.80 -4.68
N TRP A 69 16.23 7.76 -3.40
CA TRP A 69 15.16 8.59 -2.85
C TRP A 69 15.35 10.10 -3.08
N TYR A 70 16.61 10.55 -3.14
CA TYR A 70 16.94 11.95 -3.40
C TYR A 70 16.57 12.42 -4.81
N ASN A 71 16.34 11.49 -5.75
CA ASN A 71 15.86 11.79 -7.10
C ASN A 71 14.33 11.69 -7.18
N ALA A 72 13.78 10.54 -6.78
CA ALA A 72 12.35 10.28 -6.85
C ALA A 72 11.95 9.14 -5.89
N TYR A 73 10.81 9.30 -5.24
CA TYR A 73 10.15 8.25 -4.45
C TYR A 73 8.69 8.60 -4.20
N THR A 74 7.89 7.59 -3.94
CA THR A 74 6.50 7.69 -3.49
C THR A 74 6.32 7.03 -2.11
N ALA A 75 5.16 7.16 -1.49
CA ALA A 75 4.88 6.47 -0.24
C ALA A 75 4.81 4.97 -0.45
N TYR A 76 4.10 4.54 -1.50
CA TYR A 76 3.83 3.14 -1.76
C TYR A 76 4.05 2.76 -3.21
N ILE A 77 4.41 1.50 -3.41
CA ILE A 77 4.38 0.82 -4.69
C ILE A 77 3.55 -0.44 -4.53
N VAL A 78 2.57 -0.64 -5.38
CA VAL A 78 1.75 -1.85 -5.41
C VAL A 78 2.17 -2.72 -6.58
N GLY A 79 2.60 -3.94 -6.29
CA GLY A 79 3.12 -4.85 -7.32
C GLY A 79 3.12 -6.31 -6.88
N ASP A 80 3.73 -7.14 -7.71
CA ASP A 80 4.06 -8.54 -7.43
C ASP A 80 2.87 -9.39 -6.95
N GLY A 81 1.67 -9.10 -7.49
CA GLY A 81 0.46 -9.83 -7.16
C GLY A 81 -0.25 -9.37 -5.89
N GLY A 82 -0.22 -8.06 -5.58
CA GLY A 82 -0.95 -7.43 -4.49
C GLY A 82 -0.10 -7.14 -3.26
N ILE A 83 1.23 -7.09 -3.40
CA ILE A 83 2.13 -6.62 -2.33
C ILE A 83 2.21 -5.10 -2.37
N VAL A 84 2.01 -4.46 -1.23
CA VAL A 84 2.19 -3.01 -1.04
C VAL A 84 3.56 -2.78 -0.40
N TYR A 85 4.52 -2.29 -1.15
CA TYR A 85 5.82 -1.90 -0.63
C TYR A 85 5.74 -0.47 -0.12
N GLN A 86 5.96 -0.26 1.15
CA GLN A 86 6.13 1.07 1.69
C GLN A 86 7.57 1.52 1.48
N VAL A 87 7.75 2.74 0.95
CA VAL A 87 9.05 3.38 0.76
C VAL A 87 9.09 4.69 1.55
N GLY A 88 8.29 5.69 1.15
CA GLY A 88 8.21 6.95 1.84
C GLY A 88 7.26 6.93 3.04
N GLN A 89 7.44 7.89 3.94
CA GLN A 89 6.52 8.12 5.04
C GLN A 89 5.28 8.88 4.54
N PRO A 90 4.06 8.34 4.67
CA PRO A 90 2.83 9.10 4.40
C PRO A 90 2.73 10.35 5.25
N GLY A 91 2.13 11.41 4.72
CA GLY A 91 1.99 12.71 5.38
C GLY A 91 3.11 13.70 5.06
N TYR A 92 4.22 13.24 4.52
CA TYR A 92 5.34 14.09 4.11
C TYR A 92 5.39 14.26 2.59
N VAL A 93 6.08 15.32 2.16
CA VAL A 93 6.33 15.56 0.73
C VAL A 93 7.11 14.38 0.14
N GLN A 94 6.66 13.88 -0.99
CA GLN A 94 7.29 12.82 -1.77
C GLN A 94 7.70 13.40 -3.13
N TYR A 95 8.65 12.77 -3.81
CA TYR A 95 9.23 13.29 -5.05
C TYR A 95 8.78 12.46 -6.27
N GLY A 96 7.49 12.16 -6.37
CA GLY A 96 6.91 11.38 -7.48
C GLY A 96 6.31 12.22 -8.60
N ALA A 97 6.17 13.55 -8.41
CA ALA A 97 5.51 14.45 -9.36
C ALA A 97 6.19 15.82 -9.42
N GLY A 98 5.54 16.79 -10.03
CA GLY A 98 6.01 18.18 -9.99
C GLY A 98 5.84 18.82 -8.61
N SER A 99 6.59 19.91 -8.33
CA SER A 99 6.71 20.52 -7.01
C SER A 99 5.36 20.89 -6.36
N TYR A 100 4.40 21.41 -7.14
CA TYR A 100 3.07 21.72 -6.63
C TYR A 100 2.34 20.46 -6.14
N ALA A 101 2.30 19.42 -6.97
CA ALA A 101 1.65 18.17 -6.64
C ALA A 101 2.32 17.47 -5.44
N ASN A 102 3.65 17.46 -5.40
CA ASN A 102 4.41 16.92 -4.28
C ASN A 102 4.07 17.63 -2.95
N ALA A 103 3.98 18.96 -2.96
CA ALA A 103 3.68 19.74 -1.77
C ALA A 103 2.23 19.58 -1.26
N ASN A 104 1.32 19.12 -2.12
CA ASN A 104 -0.11 19.03 -1.83
C ASN A 104 -0.65 17.58 -1.77
N SER A 105 0.23 16.60 -1.81
CA SER A 105 -0.14 15.18 -1.81
C SER A 105 0.62 14.41 -0.74
N PRO A 106 0.01 14.18 0.43
CA PRO A 106 0.64 13.45 1.53
C PRO A 106 0.81 11.95 1.24
N VAL A 107 0.15 11.46 0.19
CA VAL A 107 0.25 10.07 -0.25
C VAL A 107 0.34 10.02 -1.77
N GLN A 108 1.37 9.37 -2.27
CA GLN A 108 1.56 9.04 -3.67
C GLN A 108 1.78 7.52 -3.78
N ILE A 109 1.12 6.89 -4.74
CA ILE A 109 1.12 5.44 -4.90
C ILE A 109 1.43 5.09 -6.35
N GLU A 110 2.40 4.21 -6.56
CA GLU A 110 2.73 3.63 -7.87
C GLU A 110 2.06 2.27 -8.04
N LEU A 111 1.48 2.03 -9.20
CA LEU A 111 1.03 0.72 -9.64
C LEU A 111 2.08 0.11 -10.58
N GLN A 112 2.55 -1.09 -10.29
CA GLN A 112 3.47 -1.81 -11.18
C GLN A 112 2.86 -2.00 -12.55
N HIS A 113 3.58 -1.57 -13.59
CA HIS A 113 3.26 -1.93 -14.97
C HIS A 113 3.47 -3.44 -15.19
N THR A 114 2.48 -4.11 -15.74
CA THR A 114 2.60 -5.54 -16.09
C THR A 114 1.58 -5.92 -17.17
N HIS A 115 1.99 -6.78 -18.09
CA HIS A 115 1.11 -7.36 -19.10
C HIS A 115 0.48 -8.70 -18.65
N ASP A 116 0.90 -9.24 -17.49
CA ASP A 116 0.26 -10.43 -16.91
C ASP A 116 -1.07 -10.06 -16.26
N LYS A 117 -2.17 -10.53 -16.86
CA LYS A 117 -3.52 -10.19 -16.41
C LYS A 117 -3.78 -10.56 -14.96
N VAL A 118 -3.32 -11.74 -14.52
CA VAL A 118 -3.58 -12.22 -13.15
C VAL A 118 -2.84 -11.35 -12.12
N THR A 119 -1.60 -11.01 -12.40
CA THR A 119 -0.80 -10.10 -11.58
C THR A 119 -1.42 -8.71 -11.56
N PHE A 120 -1.81 -8.19 -12.72
CA PHE A 120 -2.47 -6.88 -12.82
C PHE A 120 -3.75 -6.81 -11.98
N GLU A 121 -4.65 -7.79 -12.09
CA GLU A 121 -5.91 -7.82 -11.34
C GLU A 121 -5.69 -7.81 -9.83
N LYS A 122 -4.69 -8.56 -9.34
CA LYS A 122 -4.32 -8.56 -7.92
C LYS A 122 -3.70 -7.23 -7.48
N ASN A 123 -2.79 -6.68 -8.29
CA ASN A 123 -2.18 -5.39 -8.01
C ASN A 123 -3.25 -4.30 -7.99
N TYR A 124 -4.11 -4.24 -9.00
CA TYR A 124 -5.16 -3.23 -9.10
C TYR A 124 -6.14 -3.29 -7.92
N LYS A 125 -6.52 -4.50 -7.49
CA LYS A 125 -7.36 -4.66 -6.31
C LYS A 125 -6.70 -4.07 -5.06
N ALA A 126 -5.44 -4.38 -4.81
CA ALA A 126 -4.68 -3.82 -3.70
C ALA A 126 -4.46 -2.30 -3.80
N TYR A 127 -4.38 -1.78 -5.03
CA TYR A 127 -4.15 -0.37 -5.31
C TYR A 127 -5.37 0.53 -5.03
N VAL A 128 -6.58 -0.01 -5.17
CA VAL A 128 -7.84 0.72 -4.96
C VAL A 128 -8.42 0.55 -3.55
N GLU A 129 -7.92 -0.39 -2.76
CA GLU A 129 -8.28 -0.60 -1.35
C GLU A 129 -7.50 0.33 -0.42
#